data_560685a1df3b664b91948e9b46b02d71
#
_entry.id   560685a1df3b664b91948e9b46b02d71
#
_cell.length_a   1.000
_cell.length_b   1.000
_cell.length_c   1.000
_cell.angle_alpha   90.00
_cell.angle_beta   90.00
_cell.angle_gamma   90.00
#
_symmetry.space_group_name_H-M   'P 1'
#
loop_
_entity.id
_entity.type
_entity.pdbx_description
1 polymer ?
#
loop_
_entity_poly.entity_id
_entity_poly.type
_entity_poly.pdbx_seq_one_letter_code
_entity_poly.pdbx_strand_id
1 'polypeptide(L)'
;MMRILDLDLDFFLNKIVFWKKNNKRLNEKDYIPWKKDKLINFLENQCNLSKDNKIDGRIVKKHHEAFYFWNELINNNKLKTPFEVVHVDAHADLGMGDNSYDYIVGELLKIPPQKRNNPQYIDKYMNEGNYLAFAIANRWINKLSYITHPLGGNDILKEYLIDNEITNNIKLNNDEPVVEFEKIQGKDYIDNCKYFDYIVLSISPRYTPKRADKLIPVFKEYINEI
;
A
#
# COMPACT_ATOMS: atom_id res chain seq x y z
N MET A 1 5.37 18.34 1.53
CA MET A 1 5.52 16.95 1.99
C MET A 1 5.46 16.08 0.77
N MET A 2 6.29 15.02 0.69
CA MET A 2 6.27 14.09 -0.45
C MET A 2 5.10 13.13 -0.32
N ARG A 3 4.55 12.69 -1.46
CA ARG A 3 3.37 11.84 -1.54
C ARG A 3 3.63 10.64 -2.46
N ILE A 4 3.21 9.47 -2.05
CA ILE A 4 3.33 8.23 -2.82
C ILE A 4 1.93 7.69 -3.10
N LEU A 5 1.68 7.33 -4.36
CA LEU A 5 0.54 6.52 -4.75
C LEU A 5 0.96 5.05 -4.80
N ASP A 6 0.39 4.26 -3.93
CA ASP A 6 0.71 2.86 -3.74
C ASP A 6 -0.49 2.00 -4.13
N LEU A 7 -0.38 1.28 -5.22
CA LEU A 7 -1.47 0.58 -5.90
C LEU A 7 -1.27 -0.93 -5.86
N ASP A 8 -2.31 -1.70 -5.52
CA ASP A 8 -2.35 -3.13 -5.77
C ASP A 8 -3.31 -3.48 -6.91
N LEU A 9 -2.87 -4.38 -7.79
CA LEU A 9 -3.66 -4.80 -8.94
C LEU A 9 -4.95 -5.54 -8.54
N ASP A 10 -5.02 -6.11 -7.35
CA ASP A 10 -6.17 -6.85 -6.86
C ASP A 10 -7.36 -5.93 -6.49
N PHE A 11 -7.10 -4.66 -6.19
CA PHE A 11 -8.15 -3.65 -6.04
C PHE A 11 -9.01 -3.52 -7.29
N PHE A 12 -8.44 -3.74 -8.47
CA PHE A 12 -9.10 -3.56 -9.76
C PHE A 12 -9.83 -4.83 -10.25
N LEU A 13 -10.33 -5.62 -9.31
CA LEU A 13 -11.15 -6.81 -9.57
C LEU A 13 -12.62 -6.58 -9.17
N ASN A 14 -13.50 -7.47 -9.62
CA ASN A 14 -14.91 -7.49 -9.20
C ASN A 14 -15.13 -8.15 -7.83
N LYS A 15 -14.17 -8.97 -7.39
CA LYS A 15 -14.17 -9.70 -6.12
C LYS A 15 -12.74 -9.73 -5.57
N ILE A 16 -12.64 -9.85 -4.25
CA ILE A 16 -11.37 -9.92 -3.52
C ILE A 16 -11.25 -11.25 -2.77
N VAL A 17 -10.05 -11.59 -2.38
CA VAL A 17 -9.72 -12.73 -1.51
C VAL A 17 -8.93 -12.20 -0.34
N PHE A 18 -9.49 -12.25 0.87
CA PHE A 18 -8.80 -11.77 2.08
C PHE A 18 -7.60 -12.62 2.48
N TRP A 19 -7.65 -13.93 2.22
CA TRP A 19 -6.54 -14.81 2.56
C TRP A 19 -6.46 -16.00 1.62
N LYS A 20 -5.25 -16.40 1.27
CA LYS A 20 -5.02 -17.51 0.37
C LYS A 20 -3.80 -18.35 0.80
N LYS A 21 -4.04 -19.66 0.96
CA LYS A 21 -3.03 -20.61 1.44
C LYS A 21 -1.94 -20.97 0.42
N ASN A 22 -2.26 -20.89 -0.88
CA ASN A 22 -1.36 -21.30 -1.95
C ASN A 22 -0.95 -20.11 -2.84
N ASN A 23 0.18 -20.27 -3.55
CA ASN A 23 0.75 -19.24 -4.43
C ASN A 23 0.21 -19.26 -5.87
N LYS A 24 -0.87 -20.02 -6.14
CA LYS A 24 -1.45 -20.06 -7.49
C LYS A 24 -2.25 -18.79 -7.76
N ARG A 25 -2.32 -18.37 -9.01
CA ARG A 25 -3.22 -17.29 -9.48
C ARG A 25 -4.68 -17.60 -9.13
N LEU A 26 -5.50 -16.57 -9.03
CA LEU A 26 -6.94 -16.71 -8.86
C LEU A 26 -7.59 -17.31 -10.12
N ASN A 27 -8.78 -17.90 -9.94
CA ASN A 27 -9.57 -18.45 -11.05
C ASN A 27 -10.07 -17.31 -11.94
N GLU A 28 -9.77 -17.38 -13.24
CA GLU A 28 -10.13 -16.35 -14.22
C GLU A 28 -11.63 -16.23 -14.48
N LYS A 29 -12.43 -17.28 -14.18
CA LYS A 29 -13.89 -17.24 -14.35
C LYS A 29 -14.58 -16.44 -13.25
N ASP A 30 -14.04 -16.49 -12.03
CA ASP A 30 -14.65 -15.90 -10.85
C ASP A 30 -14.17 -14.47 -10.57
N TYR A 31 -12.88 -14.21 -10.88
CA TYR A 31 -12.20 -12.93 -10.59
C TYR A 31 -11.96 -12.17 -11.88
N ILE A 32 -12.80 -11.17 -12.13
CA ILE A 32 -12.82 -10.42 -13.39
C ILE A 32 -12.19 -9.04 -13.14
N PRO A 33 -11.10 -8.71 -13.87
CA PRO A 33 -10.51 -7.39 -13.78
C PRO A 33 -11.44 -6.31 -14.38
N TRP A 34 -11.25 -5.09 -13.93
CA TRP A 34 -11.97 -3.94 -14.48
C TRP A 34 -11.75 -3.83 -15.99
N LYS A 35 -12.71 -3.17 -16.66
CA LYS A 35 -12.54 -2.73 -18.04
C LYS A 35 -11.50 -1.59 -18.10
N LYS A 36 -10.78 -1.50 -19.22
CA LYS A 36 -9.74 -0.47 -19.44
C LYS A 36 -10.27 0.94 -19.17
N ASP A 37 -11.47 1.28 -19.69
CA ASP A 37 -12.03 2.62 -19.56
C ASP A 37 -12.35 2.96 -18.09
N LYS A 38 -12.83 1.99 -17.30
CA LYS A 38 -13.05 2.17 -15.86
C LYS A 38 -11.76 2.43 -15.12
N LEU A 39 -10.68 1.71 -15.46
CA LEU A 39 -9.36 1.94 -14.88
C LEU A 39 -8.82 3.32 -15.25
N ILE A 40 -8.87 3.71 -16.52
CA ILE A 40 -8.43 5.03 -16.98
C ILE A 40 -9.19 6.12 -16.23
N ASN A 41 -10.53 6.02 -16.13
CA ASN A 41 -11.33 6.98 -15.39
C ASN A 41 -10.89 7.10 -13.91
N PHE A 42 -10.58 5.99 -13.25
CA PHE A 42 -10.08 5.99 -11.88
C PHE A 42 -8.72 6.71 -11.78
N LEU A 43 -7.76 6.35 -12.66
CA LEU A 43 -6.42 6.93 -12.63
C LEU A 43 -6.43 8.43 -12.95
N GLU A 44 -7.20 8.87 -13.95
CA GLU A 44 -7.22 10.27 -14.39
C GLU A 44 -8.12 11.15 -13.51
N ASN A 45 -9.34 10.69 -13.17
CA ASN A 45 -10.34 11.54 -12.50
C ASN A 45 -10.37 11.34 -10.97
N GLN A 46 -9.94 10.16 -10.45
CA GLN A 46 -9.92 9.93 -9.02
C GLN A 46 -8.51 10.05 -8.43
N CYS A 47 -7.47 9.56 -9.13
CA CYS A 47 -6.08 9.73 -8.69
C CYS A 47 -5.38 10.96 -9.29
N ASN A 48 -6.04 11.73 -10.16
CA ASN A 48 -5.50 12.92 -10.80
C ASN A 48 -4.18 12.67 -11.57
N LEU A 49 -4.04 11.50 -12.21
CA LEU A 49 -2.88 11.16 -13.01
C LEU A 49 -3.02 11.65 -14.46
N SER A 50 -1.91 11.91 -15.11
CA SER A 50 -1.87 12.30 -16.53
C SER A 50 -0.82 11.47 -17.29
N LYS A 51 -1.16 11.05 -18.50
CA LYS A 51 -0.23 10.37 -19.40
C LYS A 51 0.87 11.28 -19.93
N ASP A 52 0.57 12.59 -20.04
CA ASP A 52 1.51 13.59 -20.53
C ASP A 52 2.56 13.96 -19.45
N ASN A 53 2.25 13.66 -18.18
CA ASN A 53 3.13 13.91 -17.05
C ASN A 53 3.27 12.64 -16.21
N LYS A 54 4.04 11.68 -16.71
CA LYS A 54 4.29 10.43 -16.01
C LYS A 54 5.05 10.66 -14.72
N ILE A 55 4.73 9.86 -13.73
CA ILE A 55 5.34 9.92 -12.40
C ILE A 55 6.38 8.80 -12.28
N ASP A 56 7.54 9.12 -11.72
CA ASP A 56 8.60 8.15 -11.44
C ASP A 56 8.05 7.06 -10.50
N GLY A 57 8.37 5.80 -10.81
CA GLY A 57 7.82 4.71 -10.02
C GLY A 57 8.35 3.35 -10.37
N ARG A 58 7.77 2.35 -9.72
CA ARG A 58 8.18 0.95 -9.90
C ARG A 58 6.97 0.02 -9.97
N ILE A 59 7.03 -0.96 -10.89
CA ILE A 59 6.08 -2.07 -10.92
C ILE A 59 6.74 -3.26 -10.22
N VAL A 60 6.13 -3.69 -9.13
CA VAL A 60 6.66 -4.76 -8.28
C VAL A 60 5.79 -6.01 -8.39
N LYS A 61 6.37 -7.16 -8.05
CA LYS A 61 5.64 -8.42 -8.10
C LYS A 61 4.83 -8.69 -6.85
N LYS A 62 5.39 -8.41 -5.68
CA LYS A 62 4.76 -8.57 -4.37
C LYS A 62 4.71 -7.22 -3.67
N HIS A 63 3.64 -6.94 -2.94
CA HIS A 63 3.40 -5.59 -2.42
C HIS A 63 4.50 -5.12 -1.45
N HIS A 64 5.02 -5.98 -0.59
CA HIS A 64 6.13 -5.59 0.29
C HIS A 64 7.41 -5.14 -0.44
N GLU A 65 7.56 -5.41 -1.73
CA GLU A 65 8.68 -4.88 -2.51
C GLU A 65 8.62 -3.34 -2.63
N ALA A 66 7.45 -2.73 -2.37
CA ALA A 66 7.29 -1.28 -2.22
C ALA A 66 8.15 -0.73 -1.08
N PHE A 67 8.21 -1.42 0.07
CA PHE A 67 9.05 -1.03 1.19
C PHE A 67 10.54 -0.93 0.80
N TYR A 68 11.04 -1.89 0.04
CA TYR A 68 12.43 -1.87 -0.42
C TYR A 68 12.69 -0.77 -1.44
N PHE A 69 11.72 -0.50 -2.32
CA PHE A 69 11.81 0.63 -3.25
C PHE A 69 11.85 1.97 -2.51
N TRP A 70 10.98 2.16 -1.51
CA TRP A 70 11.01 3.37 -0.68
C TRP A 70 12.32 3.50 0.09
N ASN A 71 12.82 2.39 0.67
CA ASN A 71 14.13 2.37 1.35
C ASN A 71 15.28 2.78 0.41
N GLU A 72 15.27 2.30 -0.83
CA GLU A 72 16.23 2.69 -1.86
C GLU A 72 16.17 4.20 -2.15
N LEU A 73 14.96 4.74 -2.33
CA LEU A 73 14.78 6.18 -2.56
C LEU A 73 15.23 7.03 -1.36
N ILE A 74 14.96 6.59 -0.14
CA ILE A 74 15.39 7.25 1.11
C ILE A 74 16.92 7.26 1.20
N ASN A 75 17.57 6.11 0.99
CA ASN A 75 19.02 5.99 1.05
C ASN A 75 19.73 6.82 -0.01
N ASN A 76 19.08 7.04 -1.16
CA ASN A 76 19.56 7.89 -2.24
C ASN A 76 19.16 9.37 -2.11
N ASN A 77 18.58 9.78 -0.97
CA ASN A 77 18.07 11.14 -0.69
C ASN A 77 17.04 11.65 -1.71
N LYS A 78 16.34 10.74 -2.41
CA LYS A 78 15.27 11.05 -3.36
C LYS A 78 13.90 11.13 -2.69
N LEU A 79 13.67 10.37 -1.62
CA LEU A 79 12.44 10.37 -0.82
C LEU A 79 12.76 10.86 0.60
N LYS A 80 12.12 11.95 1.03
CA LYS A 80 12.28 12.52 2.37
C LYS A 80 11.24 11.96 3.32
N THR A 81 11.67 11.51 4.50
CA THR A 81 10.78 11.05 5.58
C THR A 81 10.47 12.18 6.56
N PRO A 82 9.28 12.22 7.16
CA PRO A 82 8.15 11.37 6.82
C PRO A 82 7.43 11.83 5.54
N PHE A 83 6.70 10.91 4.90
CA PHE A 83 5.91 11.16 3.69
C PHE A 83 4.47 10.65 3.86
N GLU A 84 3.59 11.04 2.93
CA GLU A 84 2.21 10.60 2.85
C GLU A 84 2.09 9.42 1.87
N VAL A 85 1.27 8.42 2.24
CA VAL A 85 0.92 7.29 1.37
C VAL A 85 -0.58 7.28 1.11
N VAL A 86 -0.95 7.24 -0.16
CA VAL A 86 -2.30 6.89 -0.61
C VAL A 86 -2.24 5.44 -1.10
N HIS A 87 -2.80 4.56 -0.29
CA HIS A 87 -2.77 3.11 -0.47
C HIS A 87 -4.09 2.63 -1.07
N VAL A 88 -4.08 2.23 -2.34
CA VAL A 88 -5.25 1.77 -3.09
C VAL A 88 -5.18 0.26 -3.23
N ASP A 89 -5.90 -0.44 -2.38
CA ASP A 89 -5.77 -1.89 -2.22
C ASP A 89 -7.08 -2.54 -1.76
N ALA A 90 -7.22 -3.82 -2.02
CA ALA A 90 -8.24 -4.67 -1.41
C ALA A 90 -7.96 -4.97 0.07
N HIS A 91 -6.69 -4.83 0.49
CA HIS A 91 -6.17 -5.12 1.82
C HIS A 91 -5.54 -3.89 2.47
N ALA A 92 -5.51 -3.84 3.79
CA ALA A 92 -4.89 -2.72 4.52
C ALA A 92 -3.36 -2.83 4.64
N ASP A 93 -2.81 -4.01 4.42
CA ASP A 93 -1.38 -4.36 4.56
C ASP A 93 -0.73 -3.89 5.89
N LEU A 94 -1.55 -3.95 6.95
CA LEU A 94 -1.18 -3.62 8.33
C LEU A 94 -1.03 -4.84 9.25
N GLY A 95 -1.03 -6.06 8.67
CA GLY A 95 -0.72 -7.30 9.42
C GLY A 95 -1.88 -7.91 10.17
N MET A 96 -3.13 -7.67 9.78
CA MET A 96 -4.26 -8.34 10.40
C MET A 96 -4.19 -9.86 10.17
N GLY A 97 -4.23 -10.62 11.27
CA GLY A 97 -4.22 -12.09 11.21
C GLY A 97 -2.84 -12.73 11.12
N ASP A 98 -1.78 -11.95 11.33
CA ASP A 98 -0.41 -12.45 11.51
C ASP A 98 0.20 -11.96 12.83
N ASN A 99 1.44 -12.36 13.11
CA ASN A 99 2.15 -12.02 14.35
C ASN A 99 3.01 -10.75 14.21
N SER A 100 2.84 -9.96 13.16
CA SER A 100 3.68 -8.79 12.93
C SER A 100 3.48 -7.70 13.97
N TYR A 101 2.26 -7.48 14.45
CA TYR A 101 1.99 -6.52 15.51
C TYR A 101 2.78 -6.82 16.77
N ASP A 102 2.71 -8.06 17.26
CA ASP A 102 3.44 -8.48 18.47
C ASP A 102 4.95 -8.33 18.31
N TYR A 103 5.49 -8.68 17.14
CA TYR A 103 6.90 -8.47 16.83
C TYR A 103 7.27 -6.99 16.77
N ILE A 104 6.48 -6.18 16.08
CA ILE A 104 6.75 -4.74 15.95
C ILE A 104 6.77 -4.09 17.34
N VAL A 105 5.71 -4.25 18.13
CA VAL A 105 5.59 -3.61 19.44
C VAL A 105 6.53 -4.24 20.47
N GLY A 106 6.67 -5.57 20.46
CA GLY A 106 7.48 -6.31 21.43
C GLY A 106 8.99 -6.21 21.21
N GLU A 107 9.44 -6.11 19.95
CA GLU A 107 10.84 -6.21 19.60
C GLU A 107 11.36 -5.05 18.72
N LEU A 108 10.72 -4.77 17.58
CA LEU A 108 11.24 -3.83 16.60
C LEU A 108 11.29 -2.39 17.15
N LEU A 109 10.27 -1.96 17.90
CA LEU A 109 10.22 -0.61 18.47
C LEU A 109 11.29 -0.34 19.54
N LYS A 110 11.90 -1.38 20.13
CA LYS A 110 13.05 -1.23 21.04
C LYS A 110 14.33 -0.82 20.32
N ILE A 111 14.36 -1.00 18.99
CA ILE A 111 15.50 -0.64 18.14
C ILE A 111 15.38 0.84 17.75
N PRO A 112 16.50 1.60 17.74
CA PRO A 112 16.49 2.98 17.26
C PRO A 112 15.90 3.09 15.84
N PRO A 113 15.02 4.05 15.55
CA PRO A 113 14.32 4.15 14.27
C PRO A 113 15.23 4.04 13.03
N GLN A 114 16.42 4.62 13.10
CA GLN A 114 17.39 4.62 11.98
C GLN A 114 18.01 3.25 11.67
N LYS A 115 17.73 2.25 12.50
CA LYS A 115 18.23 0.88 12.35
C LYS A 115 17.13 -0.15 12.09
N ARG A 116 15.86 0.25 12.22
CA ARG A 116 14.70 -0.66 12.10
C ARG A 116 14.54 -1.24 10.71
N ASN A 117 15.00 -0.51 9.66
CA ASN A 117 14.96 -0.95 8.25
C ASN A 117 16.07 -1.95 7.88
N ASN A 118 16.89 -2.37 8.84
CA ASN A 118 17.92 -3.38 8.57
C ASN A 118 17.25 -4.73 8.25
N PRO A 119 17.63 -5.42 7.14
CA PRO A 119 17.10 -6.72 6.74
C PRO A 119 17.03 -7.76 7.85
N GLN A 120 18.01 -7.80 8.74
CA GLN A 120 18.03 -8.74 9.88
C GLN A 120 16.82 -8.63 10.81
N TYR A 121 16.15 -7.46 10.86
CA TYR A 121 14.98 -7.22 11.72
C TYR A 121 13.66 -7.34 10.96
N ILE A 122 13.67 -7.19 9.65
CA ILE A 122 12.43 -7.11 8.85
C ILE A 122 12.19 -8.35 7.99
N ASP A 123 13.23 -8.94 7.35
CA ASP A 123 13.03 -9.97 6.32
C ASP A 123 12.33 -11.24 6.82
N LYS A 124 12.45 -11.54 8.11
CA LYS A 124 11.81 -12.72 8.71
C LYS A 124 10.30 -12.54 8.93
N TYR A 125 9.87 -11.31 9.18
CA TYR A 125 8.51 -11.02 9.66
C TYR A 125 7.70 -10.20 8.66
N MET A 126 8.35 -9.41 7.80
CA MET A 126 7.68 -8.59 6.81
C MET A 126 7.23 -9.44 5.62
N ASN A 127 6.02 -9.17 5.17
CA ASN A 127 5.39 -9.82 4.02
C ASN A 127 4.43 -8.86 3.31
N GLU A 128 3.79 -9.33 2.24
CA GLU A 128 2.87 -8.53 1.42
C GLU A 128 1.67 -7.95 2.17
N GLY A 129 1.24 -8.55 3.27
CA GLY A 129 0.08 -8.10 4.05
C GLY A 129 0.42 -7.25 5.29
N ASN A 130 1.69 -6.85 5.51
CA ASN A 130 2.07 -6.11 6.72
C ASN A 130 3.15 -5.04 6.52
N TYR A 131 3.68 -4.86 5.32
CA TYR A 131 4.82 -3.96 5.07
C TYR A 131 4.55 -2.50 5.44
N LEU A 132 3.28 -2.04 5.37
CA LEU A 132 2.91 -0.69 5.82
C LEU A 132 3.10 -0.50 7.32
N ALA A 133 2.80 -1.52 8.15
CA ALA A 133 3.07 -1.47 9.58
C ALA A 133 4.58 -1.34 9.86
N PHE A 134 5.43 -2.01 9.07
CA PHE A 134 6.88 -1.85 9.14
C PHE A 134 7.35 -0.46 8.69
N ALA A 135 6.75 0.12 7.65
CA ALA A 135 7.06 1.48 7.21
C ALA A 135 6.67 2.52 8.26
N ILE A 136 5.52 2.35 8.92
CA ILE A 136 5.10 3.15 10.07
C ILE A 136 6.09 3.00 11.25
N ALA A 137 6.48 1.76 11.59
CA ALA A 137 7.45 1.50 12.63
C ALA A 137 8.83 2.13 12.35
N ASN A 138 9.19 2.33 11.09
CA ASN A 138 10.38 3.05 10.67
C ASN A 138 10.22 4.58 10.71
N ARG A 139 9.04 5.08 11.09
CA ARG A 139 8.68 6.51 11.08
C ARG A 139 8.76 7.16 9.69
N TRP A 140 8.51 6.35 8.64
CA TRP A 140 8.53 6.84 7.27
C TRP A 140 7.23 7.51 6.86
N ILE A 141 6.10 7.08 7.44
CA ILE A 141 4.76 7.52 7.10
C ILE A 141 4.21 8.39 8.22
N ASN A 142 3.69 9.57 7.89
CA ASN A 142 2.96 10.43 8.83
C ASN A 142 1.47 10.58 8.47
N LYS A 143 1.09 10.22 7.24
CA LYS A 143 -0.29 10.13 6.79
C LYS A 143 -0.47 8.91 5.90
N LEU A 144 -1.51 8.12 6.20
CA LEU A 144 -1.93 6.95 5.43
C LEU A 144 -3.41 7.09 5.05
N SER A 145 -3.68 7.27 3.75
CA SER A 145 -5.03 7.25 3.20
C SER A 145 -5.27 5.87 2.58
N TYR A 146 -6.05 5.01 3.25
CA TYR A 146 -6.40 3.69 2.73
C TYR A 146 -7.67 3.76 1.90
N ILE A 147 -7.50 3.59 0.59
CA ILE A 147 -8.58 3.58 -0.39
C ILE A 147 -9.03 2.13 -0.59
N THR A 148 -10.16 1.79 0.01
CA THR A 148 -10.62 0.41 0.10
C THR A 148 -11.39 -0.05 -1.11
N HIS A 149 -11.21 -1.31 -1.49
CA HIS A 149 -12.13 -1.98 -2.40
C HIS A 149 -13.54 -2.00 -1.78
N PRO A 150 -14.64 -1.93 -2.58
CA PRO A 150 -16.02 -1.97 -2.06
C PRO A 150 -16.36 -3.17 -1.18
N LEU A 151 -15.63 -4.27 -1.33
CA LEU A 151 -15.77 -5.49 -0.52
C LEU A 151 -14.67 -5.64 0.54
N GLY A 152 -13.76 -4.67 0.68
CA GLY A 152 -12.62 -4.65 1.59
C GLY A 152 -12.78 -3.70 2.76
N GLY A 153 -11.65 -3.43 3.44
CA GLY A 153 -11.57 -2.39 4.47
C GLY A 153 -11.98 -2.82 5.88
N ASN A 154 -12.07 -4.13 6.15
CA ASN A 154 -12.38 -4.67 7.47
C ASN A 154 -11.18 -5.41 8.10
N ASP A 155 -9.99 -5.15 7.60
CA ASP A 155 -8.75 -5.86 7.91
C ASP A 155 -7.71 -4.98 8.61
N ILE A 156 -8.19 -4.09 9.48
CA ILE A 156 -7.35 -3.23 10.32
C ILE A 156 -7.41 -3.72 11.76
N LEU A 157 -6.26 -3.94 12.38
CA LEU A 157 -6.16 -4.28 13.80
C LEU A 157 -6.58 -3.07 14.65
N LYS A 158 -7.51 -3.30 15.58
CA LYS A 158 -7.98 -2.24 16.49
C LYS A 158 -6.87 -1.68 17.38
N GLU A 159 -5.89 -2.51 17.68
CA GLU A 159 -4.71 -2.17 18.48
C GLU A 159 -3.86 -1.05 17.87
N TYR A 160 -3.94 -0.85 16.56
CA TYR A 160 -3.28 0.28 15.90
C TYR A 160 -4.06 1.59 16.05
N LEU A 161 -5.36 1.53 16.28
CA LEU A 161 -6.22 2.70 16.28
C LEU A 161 -6.27 3.35 17.66
N ILE A 162 -6.09 4.66 17.72
CA ILE A 162 -6.30 5.42 18.94
C ILE A 162 -7.80 5.37 19.27
N ASP A 163 -8.13 5.10 20.55
CA ASP A 163 -9.49 5.08 21.10
C ASP A 163 -10.39 3.93 20.60
N ASN A 164 -9.83 2.85 20.03
CA ASN A 164 -10.57 1.70 19.49
C ASN A 164 -11.69 2.06 18.48
N GLU A 165 -11.72 3.29 18.01
CA GLU A 165 -12.65 3.74 16.98
C GLU A 165 -11.93 3.74 15.62
N ILE A 166 -12.72 3.64 14.56
CA ILE A 166 -12.24 3.85 13.18
C ILE A 166 -12.04 5.36 13.01
N THR A 167 -11.15 5.91 13.77
CA THR A 167 -10.81 7.32 13.77
C THR A 167 -9.43 7.51 13.17
N ASN A 168 -9.25 8.58 12.64
CA ASN A 168 -8.25 9.26 11.88
C ASN A 168 -6.80 9.15 12.38
N ASN A 169 -6.40 8.14 13.16
CA ASN A 169 -5.02 8.07 13.65
C ASN A 169 -4.58 6.65 13.98
N ILE A 170 -3.38 6.30 13.54
CA ILE A 170 -2.64 5.08 13.92
C ILE A 170 -1.54 5.45 14.91
N LYS A 171 -1.35 4.65 15.95
CA LYS A 171 -0.25 4.75 16.88
C LYS A 171 0.21 3.36 17.33
N LEU A 172 1.47 3.06 17.10
CA LEU A 172 2.02 1.73 17.43
C LEU A 172 2.24 1.52 18.94
N ASN A 173 2.66 2.57 19.66
CA ASN A 173 2.74 2.63 21.13
C ASN A 173 2.85 4.09 21.59
N ASN A 174 2.99 4.32 22.91
CA ASN A 174 3.02 5.66 23.49
C ASN A 174 4.22 6.51 23.08
N ASP A 175 5.34 5.91 22.71
CA ASP A 175 6.61 6.57 22.37
C ASP A 175 6.75 6.85 20.87
N GLU A 176 5.87 6.26 20.04
CA GLU A 176 5.89 6.45 18.60
C GLU A 176 5.01 7.62 18.15
N PRO A 177 5.37 8.29 17.06
CA PRO A 177 4.56 9.38 16.51
C PRO A 177 3.19 8.86 16.05
N VAL A 178 2.22 9.76 16.10
CA VAL A 178 0.89 9.53 15.53
C VAL A 178 0.98 9.62 14.03
N VAL A 179 0.35 8.68 13.32
CA VAL A 179 0.14 8.71 11.88
C VAL A 179 -1.32 9.08 11.62
N GLU A 180 -1.55 10.16 10.89
CA GLU A 180 -2.90 10.48 10.42
C GLU A 180 -3.40 9.37 9.53
N PHE A 181 -4.58 8.82 9.84
CA PHE A 181 -5.15 7.69 9.11
C PHE A 181 -6.58 8.00 8.67
N GLU A 182 -6.85 7.78 7.41
CA GLU A 182 -8.20 7.83 6.88
C GLU A 182 -8.51 6.61 6.02
N LYS A 183 -9.76 6.15 6.09
CA LYS A 183 -10.28 5.05 5.28
C LYS A 183 -11.39 5.55 4.39
N ILE A 184 -11.20 5.45 3.07
CA ILE A 184 -12.11 5.96 2.07
C ILE A 184 -12.51 4.82 1.13
N GLN A 185 -13.78 4.65 0.82
CA GLN A 185 -14.18 3.71 -0.22
C GLN A 185 -13.72 4.20 -1.59
N GLY A 186 -13.18 3.31 -2.42
CA GLY A 186 -12.62 3.68 -3.71
C GLY A 186 -13.58 4.40 -4.65
N LYS A 187 -14.91 4.16 -4.52
CA LYS A 187 -15.93 4.89 -5.30
C LYS A 187 -16.07 6.37 -4.88
N ASP A 188 -15.71 6.68 -3.63
CA ASP A 188 -15.88 8.02 -3.03
C ASP A 188 -14.54 8.79 -3.00
N TYR A 189 -13.43 8.11 -3.38
CA TYR A 189 -12.12 8.73 -3.41
C TYR A 189 -11.98 9.70 -4.59
N ILE A 190 -11.51 10.90 -4.30
CA ILE A 190 -11.06 11.89 -5.28
C ILE A 190 -9.82 12.56 -4.69
N ASP A 191 -8.68 12.45 -5.37
CA ASP A 191 -7.48 13.16 -4.97
C ASP A 191 -7.58 14.65 -5.30
N ASN A 192 -7.64 15.46 -4.26
CA ASN A 192 -7.68 16.92 -4.37
C ASN A 192 -6.28 17.56 -4.39
N CYS A 193 -5.24 16.76 -4.25
CA CYS A 193 -3.86 17.22 -4.33
C CYS A 193 -3.37 17.26 -5.79
N LYS A 194 -2.36 18.09 -6.04
CA LYS A 194 -1.93 18.36 -7.42
C LYS A 194 -1.08 17.24 -8.04
N TYR A 195 -0.35 16.45 -7.24
CA TYR A 195 0.60 15.45 -7.76
C TYR A 195 1.01 14.43 -6.70
N PHE A 196 1.52 13.30 -7.17
CA PHE A 196 2.31 12.35 -6.42
C PHE A 196 3.78 12.46 -6.84
N ASP A 197 4.71 12.26 -5.90
CA ASP A 197 6.15 12.26 -6.19
C ASP A 197 6.58 10.90 -6.76
N TYR A 198 5.97 9.81 -6.28
CA TYR A 198 6.25 8.45 -6.74
C TYR A 198 4.98 7.60 -6.83
N ILE A 199 5.03 6.59 -7.71
CA ILE A 199 4.01 5.55 -7.83
C ILE A 199 4.64 4.17 -7.64
N VAL A 200 3.96 3.29 -6.91
CA VAL A 200 4.21 1.85 -6.93
C VAL A 200 2.96 1.14 -7.44
N LEU A 201 3.15 0.14 -8.30
CA LEU A 201 2.11 -0.81 -8.67
C LEU A 201 2.55 -2.21 -8.29
N SER A 202 1.86 -2.86 -7.38
CA SER A 202 2.02 -4.28 -7.11
C SER A 202 1.13 -5.13 -8.05
N ILE A 203 1.71 -6.20 -8.59
CA ILE A 203 0.96 -7.16 -9.42
C ILE A 203 0.20 -8.15 -8.55
N SER A 204 0.70 -8.46 -7.36
CA SER A 204 0.15 -9.42 -6.40
C SER A 204 -0.38 -10.72 -7.04
N PRO A 205 0.50 -11.54 -7.66
CA PRO A 205 0.06 -12.69 -8.44
C PRO A 205 -0.75 -13.71 -7.65
N ARG A 206 -0.56 -13.75 -6.34
CA ARG A 206 -1.30 -14.63 -5.44
C ARG A 206 -2.78 -14.21 -5.32
N TYR A 207 -3.05 -12.91 -5.40
CA TYR A 207 -4.38 -12.30 -5.20
C TYR A 207 -5.04 -11.84 -6.50
N THR A 208 -4.40 -12.07 -7.65
CA THR A 208 -4.93 -11.69 -8.97
C THR A 208 -5.04 -12.88 -9.92
N PRO A 209 -6.02 -12.91 -10.83
CA PRO A 209 -6.04 -13.84 -11.96
C PRO A 209 -5.01 -13.43 -13.03
N LYS A 210 -4.54 -14.37 -13.85
CA LYS A 210 -3.58 -14.06 -14.92
C LYS A 210 -4.10 -13.00 -15.90
N ARG A 211 -5.41 -13.00 -16.17
CA ARG A 211 -6.06 -12.01 -17.04
C ARG A 211 -5.98 -10.57 -16.54
N ALA A 212 -5.73 -10.34 -15.24
CA ALA A 212 -5.54 -8.99 -14.68
C ALA A 212 -4.26 -8.34 -15.22
N ASP A 213 -3.26 -9.11 -15.64
CA ASP A 213 -2.03 -8.58 -16.23
C ASP A 213 -2.29 -7.71 -17.47
N LYS A 214 -3.47 -7.82 -18.11
CA LYS A 214 -3.91 -6.93 -19.21
C LYS A 214 -4.03 -5.47 -18.82
N LEU A 215 -4.18 -5.19 -17.52
CA LEU A 215 -4.25 -3.82 -17.01
C LEU A 215 -2.86 -3.18 -16.85
N ILE A 216 -1.80 -3.97 -16.70
CA ILE A 216 -0.42 -3.47 -16.48
C ILE A 216 0.01 -2.49 -17.59
N PRO A 217 -0.20 -2.74 -18.90
CA PRO A 217 0.14 -1.78 -19.94
C PRO A 217 -0.56 -0.41 -19.77
N VAL A 218 -1.77 -0.38 -19.20
CA VAL A 218 -2.48 0.86 -18.94
C VAL A 218 -1.78 1.66 -17.86
N PHE A 219 -1.37 1.03 -16.75
CA PHE A 219 -0.59 1.71 -15.69
C PHE A 219 0.73 2.26 -16.22
N LYS A 220 1.41 1.55 -17.13
CA LYS A 220 2.67 2.01 -17.76
C LYS A 220 2.51 3.29 -18.59
N GLU A 221 1.27 3.65 -18.96
CA GLU A 221 1.01 4.94 -19.61
C GLU A 221 1.19 6.12 -18.63
N TYR A 222 1.14 5.89 -17.30
CA TYR A 222 1.23 6.91 -16.23
C TYR A 222 2.53 6.82 -15.41
N ILE A 223 3.27 5.72 -15.50
CA ILE A 223 4.47 5.45 -14.70
C ILE A 223 5.72 5.60 -15.59
N ASN A 224 6.68 6.40 -15.11
CA ASN A 224 8.06 6.40 -15.61
C ASN A 224 8.85 5.41 -14.74
N GLU A 225 9.10 4.21 -15.27
CA GLU A 225 9.70 3.10 -14.51
C GLU A 225 11.19 3.34 -14.26
N ILE A 226 11.59 3.41 -12.98
CA ILE A 226 12.96 3.69 -12.50
C ILE A 226 13.51 2.56 -11.62
#